data_48ee1f9072bf020c96b4bca6a29a7c69
#
_entry.id   48ee1f9072bf020c96b4bca6a29a7c69
#
_cell.length_a   1.000
_cell.length_b   1.000
_cell.length_c   1.000
_cell.angle_alpha   90.00
_cell.angle_beta   90.00
_cell.angle_gamma   90.00
#
_symmetry.space_group_name_H-M   'P 1'
#
loop_
_entity.id
_entity.type
_entity.pdbx_description
1 polymer ?
#
loop_
_entity_poly.entity_id
_entity_poly.type
_entity_poly.pdbx_seq_one_letter_code
_entity_poly.pdbx_strand_id
1 'polypeptide(L)'
;MASVTILGAGVTGMTNASQLATHHDVTIVGDILPGDALTTDWASPWAGACWVGVHTSSEEDKKIQLDSLAVLMKLARTYPETESGVRITKMAEILEYGSPEDIWYRHYVPDSRLLEKSEMPSRAIFGMEYTTVCISPPVFLTWMRARLEAKGVRFVRARITSLRDLKIFKSNLLVNAAGARVRDLTEVRDTSLVPYRLQSILLDKAWDQCYIYRGLNGFYFNMFGRPDGTTYVGGIKLLNSEDRTVYAADRETILSRGHQLLPAVLPSPHPSDYNIKYDIGNTYHFCPMDRGGARIDKEIVDGQKLVHAYGQEAGGYCFSFGTSQKVGTLVEQYVHDSISPKL
;
A
#
# COMPACT_ATOMS: atom_id res chain seq x y z
N MET A 1 28.45 9.13 -2.49
CA MET A 1 27.29 9.04 -3.42
C MET A 1 27.45 7.75 -4.21
N ALA A 2 26.41 6.91 -4.24
CA ALA A 2 26.39 5.66 -4.99
C ALA A 2 25.33 5.73 -6.10
N SER A 3 25.45 4.89 -7.13
CA SER A 3 24.38 4.66 -8.09
C SER A 3 23.51 3.51 -7.62
N VAL A 4 22.19 3.72 -7.57
CA VAL A 4 21.19 2.74 -7.11
C VAL A 4 20.17 2.51 -8.18
N THR A 5 19.94 1.25 -8.55
CA THR A 5 18.81 0.88 -9.42
C THR A 5 17.72 0.24 -8.57
N ILE A 6 16.50 0.73 -8.70
CA ILE A 6 15.30 0.21 -8.04
C ILE A 6 14.45 -0.53 -9.06
N LEU A 7 14.20 -1.81 -8.83
CA LEU A 7 13.28 -2.61 -9.64
C LEU A 7 11.86 -2.50 -9.08
N GLY A 8 10.96 -1.93 -9.86
CA GLY A 8 9.55 -1.72 -9.53
C GLY A 8 9.22 -0.25 -9.30
N ALA A 9 8.19 0.24 -10.03
CA ALA A 9 7.68 1.61 -9.95
C ALA A 9 6.36 1.69 -9.16
N GLY A 10 6.07 0.71 -8.31
CA GLY A 10 4.97 0.73 -7.35
C GLY A 10 5.22 1.67 -6.18
N VAL A 11 4.27 1.79 -5.25
CA VAL A 11 4.40 2.67 -4.08
C VAL A 11 5.69 2.43 -3.31
N THR A 12 6.09 1.17 -3.11
CA THR A 12 7.34 0.83 -2.41
C THR A 12 8.57 1.33 -3.15
N GLY A 13 8.68 1.09 -4.47
CA GLY A 13 9.82 1.57 -5.26
C GLY A 13 9.89 3.09 -5.32
N MET A 14 8.74 3.77 -5.44
CA MET A 14 8.65 5.22 -5.48
C MET A 14 9.07 5.87 -4.15
N THR A 15 8.64 5.32 -3.02
CA THR A 15 9.04 5.84 -1.70
C THR A 15 10.50 5.54 -1.39
N ASN A 16 11.03 4.37 -1.77
CA ASN A 16 12.46 4.09 -1.71
C ASN A 16 13.28 5.09 -2.52
N ALA A 17 12.84 5.40 -3.75
CA ALA A 17 13.51 6.41 -4.56
C ALA A 17 13.48 7.80 -3.89
N SER A 18 12.36 8.17 -3.24
CA SER A 18 12.26 9.47 -2.57
C SER A 18 13.23 9.63 -1.42
N GLN A 19 13.52 8.55 -0.71
CA GLN A 19 14.52 8.49 0.38
C GLN A 19 15.95 8.52 -0.17
N LEU A 20 16.22 7.67 -1.16
CA LEU A 20 17.58 7.45 -1.66
C LEU A 20 18.09 8.60 -2.56
N ALA A 21 17.22 9.26 -3.30
CA ALA A 21 17.57 10.36 -4.20
C ALA A 21 18.08 11.63 -3.48
N THR A 22 18.03 11.65 -2.14
CA THR A 22 18.65 12.72 -1.35
C THR A 22 20.18 12.64 -1.32
N HIS A 23 20.73 11.43 -1.50
CA HIS A 23 22.16 11.16 -1.33
C HIS A 23 22.78 10.30 -2.45
N HIS A 24 21.96 9.73 -3.33
CA HIS A 24 22.40 8.79 -4.36
C HIS A 24 21.84 9.14 -5.74
N ASP A 25 22.50 8.65 -6.80
CA ASP A 25 21.97 8.67 -8.17
C ASP A 25 21.01 7.49 -8.35
N VAL A 26 19.72 7.76 -8.56
CA VAL A 26 18.67 6.75 -8.55
C VAL A 26 18.05 6.56 -9.93
N THR A 27 17.93 5.28 -10.33
CA THR A 27 17.16 4.87 -11.51
C THR A 27 16.08 3.89 -11.09
N ILE A 28 14.82 4.16 -11.44
CA ILE A 28 13.71 3.22 -11.29
C ILE A 28 13.50 2.49 -12.60
N VAL A 29 13.42 1.16 -12.55
CA VAL A 29 13.14 0.29 -13.70
C VAL A 29 11.82 -0.44 -13.47
N GLY A 30 10.92 -0.36 -14.42
CA GLY A 30 9.62 -1.06 -14.37
C GLY A 30 9.00 -1.18 -15.74
N ASP A 31 8.18 -2.20 -15.95
CA ASP A 31 7.43 -2.39 -17.19
C ASP A 31 6.17 -1.52 -17.24
N ILE A 32 5.63 -1.16 -16.09
CA ILE A 32 4.51 -0.23 -15.92
C ILE A 32 4.99 0.91 -15.04
N LEU A 33 4.76 2.15 -15.49
CA LEU A 33 5.21 3.35 -14.80
C LEU A 33 4.00 4.22 -14.41
N PRO A 34 4.11 5.03 -13.34
CA PRO A 34 3.05 5.99 -13.00
C PRO A 34 2.71 6.91 -14.18
N GLY A 35 1.41 7.05 -14.45
CA GLY A 35 0.89 7.77 -15.62
C GLY A 35 0.53 6.88 -16.81
N ASP A 36 0.88 5.59 -16.79
CA ASP A 36 0.39 4.63 -17.78
C ASP A 36 -1.10 4.32 -17.59
N ALA A 37 -1.71 3.73 -18.62
CA ALA A 37 -3.06 3.18 -18.53
C ALA A 37 -3.15 2.17 -17.36
N LEU A 38 -4.25 2.23 -16.63
CA LEU A 38 -4.48 1.33 -15.50
C LEU A 38 -4.62 -0.11 -15.97
N THR A 39 -3.89 -1.00 -15.32
CA THR A 39 -3.91 -2.45 -15.57
C THR A 39 -3.87 -3.21 -14.26
N THR A 40 -4.51 -4.38 -14.19
CA THR A 40 -4.49 -5.28 -13.03
C THR A 40 -3.15 -5.99 -12.83
N ASP A 41 -2.19 -5.83 -13.75
CA ASP A 41 -0.82 -6.35 -13.59
C ASP A 41 0.02 -5.52 -12.61
N TRP A 42 -0.52 -4.41 -12.12
CA TRP A 42 0.13 -3.49 -11.20
C TRP A 42 -0.80 -3.17 -10.02
N ALA A 43 -0.45 -3.62 -8.82
CA ALA A 43 -1.32 -3.55 -7.65
C ALA A 43 -1.50 -2.13 -7.08
N SER A 44 -0.44 -1.29 -7.11
CA SER A 44 -0.42 -0.01 -6.38
C SER A 44 -1.55 0.96 -6.73
N PRO A 45 -1.97 1.15 -8.00
CA PRO A 45 -3.07 2.07 -8.34
C PRO A 45 -4.44 1.64 -7.83
N TRP A 46 -4.62 0.35 -7.55
CA TRP A 46 -5.89 -0.23 -7.18
C TRP A 46 -6.15 -0.32 -5.67
N ALA A 47 -5.19 0.07 -4.86
CA ALA A 47 -5.38 0.17 -3.41
C ALA A 47 -6.49 1.18 -3.07
N GLY A 48 -7.13 1.05 -1.91
CA GLY A 48 -8.19 1.96 -1.48
C GLY A 48 -7.89 3.46 -1.64
N ALA A 49 -6.80 4.06 -1.13
CA ALA A 49 -5.96 3.62 -0.05
C ALA A 49 -6.17 4.55 1.15
N CYS A 50 -5.97 4.02 2.32
CA CYS A 50 -5.89 4.83 3.53
C CYS A 50 -4.81 4.25 4.45
N TRP A 51 -4.34 5.04 5.38
CA TRP A 51 -3.53 4.48 6.45
C TRP A 51 -4.45 3.89 7.54
N VAL A 52 -4.25 2.63 7.81
CA VAL A 52 -4.84 1.88 8.91
C VAL A 52 -3.80 0.88 9.40
N GLY A 53 -3.58 0.80 10.71
CA GLY A 53 -2.57 -0.13 11.25
C GLY A 53 -2.96 -1.59 10.98
N VAL A 54 -2.00 -2.40 10.61
CA VAL A 54 -2.17 -3.85 10.50
C VAL A 54 -2.15 -4.45 11.90
N HIS A 55 -3.23 -5.12 12.30
CA HIS A 55 -3.41 -5.60 13.69
C HIS A 55 -2.30 -6.55 14.11
N THR A 56 -1.96 -7.52 13.26
CA THR A 56 -0.88 -8.47 13.52
C THR A 56 0.44 -7.89 13.00
N SER A 57 1.17 -7.20 13.88
CA SER A 57 2.43 -6.53 13.52
C SER A 57 3.49 -6.77 14.57
N SER A 58 4.73 -7.05 14.15
CA SER A 58 5.90 -7.01 15.01
C SER A 58 6.17 -5.59 15.52
N GLU A 59 6.99 -5.42 16.54
CA GLU A 59 7.38 -4.08 17.04
C GLU A 59 8.08 -3.25 15.94
N GLU A 60 8.86 -3.90 15.08
CA GLU A 60 9.48 -3.25 13.94
C GLU A 60 8.44 -2.79 12.91
N ASP A 61 7.47 -3.64 12.58
CA ASP A 61 6.38 -3.30 11.67
C ASP A 61 5.50 -2.16 12.19
N LYS A 62 5.22 -2.14 13.51
CA LYS A 62 4.50 -1.04 14.15
C LYS A 62 5.24 0.29 13.93
N LYS A 63 6.55 0.29 14.19
CA LYS A 63 7.40 1.47 13.96
C LYS A 63 7.37 1.92 12.51
N ILE A 64 7.57 1.00 11.55
CA ILE A 64 7.53 1.29 10.11
C ILE A 64 6.19 1.93 9.71
N GLN A 65 5.08 1.42 10.22
CA GLN A 65 3.76 1.96 9.91
C GLN A 65 3.56 3.37 10.50
N LEU A 66 3.99 3.62 11.74
CA LEU A 66 3.91 4.95 12.35
C LEU A 66 4.81 5.98 11.65
N ASP A 67 6.03 5.60 11.27
CA ASP A 67 6.92 6.45 10.48
C ASP A 67 6.27 6.82 9.13
N SER A 68 5.58 5.86 8.50
CA SER A 68 4.83 6.12 7.27
C SER A 68 3.68 7.09 7.49
N LEU A 69 2.90 6.91 8.57
CA LEU A 69 1.80 7.82 8.92
C LEU A 69 2.32 9.25 9.11
N ALA A 70 3.42 9.41 9.84
CA ALA A 70 4.02 10.72 10.11
C ALA A 70 4.40 11.44 8.81
N VAL A 71 5.01 10.73 7.86
CA VAL A 71 5.37 11.30 6.55
C VAL A 71 4.12 11.62 5.73
N LEU A 72 3.14 10.73 5.65
CA LEU A 72 1.90 10.94 4.91
C LEU A 72 1.10 12.13 5.47
N MET A 73 1.02 12.27 6.80
CA MET A 73 0.41 13.43 7.46
C MET A 73 1.14 14.73 7.12
N LYS A 74 2.49 14.70 7.09
CA LYS A 74 3.29 15.87 6.67
C LYS A 74 3.02 16.22 5.21
N LEU A 75 2.96 15.24 4.31
CA LEU A 75 2.63 15.47 2.89
C LEU A 75 1.26 16.13 2.75
N ALA A 76 0.23 15.59 3.42
CA ALA A 76 -1.13 16.12 3.36
C ALA A 76 -1.25 17.57 3.91
N ARG A 77 -0.37 17.96 4.85
CA ARG A 77 -0.31 19.35 5.36
C ARG A 77 0.49 20.28 4.46
N THR A 78 1.40 19.74 3.67
CA THR A 78 2.36 20.53 2.87
C THR A 78 1.85 20.80 1.45
N TYR A 79 1.11 19.88 0.89
CA TYR A 79 0.67 19.93 -0.51
C TYR A 79 -0.85 19.84 -0.61
N PRO A 80 -1.48 20.59 -1.53
CA PRO A 80 -2.89 20.46 -1.81
C PRO A 80 -3.27 19.02 -2.14
N GLU A 81 -4.41 18.55 -1.65
CA GLU A 81 -4.92 17.20 -1.90
C GLU A 81 -5.19 16.95 -3.39
N THR A 82 -5.56 18.00 -4.13
CA THR A 82 -5.78 17.95 -5.57
C THR A 82 -4.49 17.71 -6.37
N GLU A 83 -3.34 18.03 -5.80
CA GLU A 83 -2.03 17.78 -6.41
C GLU A 83 -1.45 16.45 -5.96
N SER A 84 -1.36 16.28 -4.63
CA SER A 84 -0.67 15.13 -4.02
C SER A 84 -1.51 13.86 -4.00
N GLY A 85 -2.83 13.98 -4.10
CA GLY A 85 -3.74 12.87 -3.90
C GLY A 85 -3.76 12.36 -2.46
N VAL A 86 -3.34 13.17 -1.47
CA VAL A 86 -3.30 12.77 -0.05
C VAL A 86 -4.09 13.77 0.78
N ARG A 87 -5.05 13.27 1.56
CA ARG A 87 -5.93 14.08 2.43
C ARG A 87 -5.92 13.56 3.86
N ILE A 88 -5.89 14.47 4.84
CA ILE A 88 -6.21 14.15 6.24
C ILE A 88 -7.71 13.97 6.37
N THR A 89 -8.14 12.89 7.00
CA THR A 89 -9.54 12.53 7.13
C THR A 89 -9.81 11.78 8.43
N LYS A 90 -11.08 11.59 8.78
CA LYS A 90 -11.51 10.71 9.88
C LYS A 90 -11.66 9.28 9.40
N MET A 91 -11.27 8.34 10.25
CA MET A 91 -11.52 6.91 10.10
C MET A 91 -12.44 6.46 11.24
N ALA A 92 -13.53 5.79 10.88
CA ALA A 92 -14.29 4.98 11.82
C ALA A 92 -13.95 3.51 11.59
N GLU A 93 -13.42 2.84 12.60
CA GLU A 93 -13.10 1.41 12.58
C GLU A 93 -13.95 0.68 13.62
N ILE A 94 -14.76 -0.28 13.17
CA ILE A 94 -15.81 -0.94 13.97
C ILE A 94 -15.61 -2.45 13.89
N LEU A 95 -15.75 -3.13 15.06
CA LEU A 95 -15.48 -4.55 15.19
C LEU A 95 -16.61 -5.30 15.92
N GLU A 96 -16.90 -6.53 15.46
CA GLU A 96 -17.79 -7.49 16.13
C GLU A 96 -17.04 -8.44 17.07
N TYR A 97 -15.72 -8.31 17.24
CA TYR A 97 -14.89 -9.22 18.03
C TYR A 97 -13.70 -8.49 18.63
N GLY A 98 -13.04 -9.12 19.60
CA GLY A 98 -11.86 -8.58 20.25
C GLY A 98 -12.17 -7.48 21.27
N SER A 99 -11.19 -6.69 21.58
CA SER A 99 -11.26 -5.58 22.52
C SER A 99 -10.48 -4.37 21.99
N PRO A 100 -10.71 -3.15 22.52
CA PRO A 100 -9.92 -1.96 22.15
C PRO A 100 -8.41 -2.13 22.35
N GLU A 101 -7.99 -3.00 23.26
CA GLU A 101 -6.58 -3.30 23.57
C GLU A 101 -5.88 -4.03 22.42
N ASP A 102 -6.63 -4.75 21.60
CA ASP A 102 -6.10 -5.46 20.43
C ASP A 102 -5.69 -4.49 19.30
N ILE A 103 -6.13 -3.23 19.37
CA ILE A 103 -5.78 -2.19 18.41
C ILE A 103 -4.54 -1.44 18.90
N TRP A 104 -3.36 -1.98 18.60
CA TRP A 104 -2.08 -1.47 19.09
C TRP A 104 -1.83 0.02 18.77
N TYR A 105 -2.33 0.51 17.62
CA TYR A 105 -2.14 1.91 17.19
C TYR A 105 -3.11 2.90 17.83
N ARG A 106 -4.07 2.44 18.60
CA ARG A 106 -5.11 3.28 19.23
C ARG A 106 -4.55 4.50 19.95
N HIS A 107 -3.42 4.36 20.64
CA HIS A 107 -2.78 5.42 21.39
C HIS A 107 -1.77 6.26 20.59
N TYR A 108 -1.51 5.89 19.33
CA TYR A 108 -0.51 6.55 18.48
C TYR A 108 -1.13 7.40 17.36
N VAL A 109 -2.39 7.16 17.03
CA VAL A 109 -3.09 7.93 15.99
C VAL A 109 -3.73 9.18 16.59
N PRO A 110 -3.75 10.32 15.86
CA PRO A 110 -4.32 11.56 16.37
C PRO A 110 -5.84 11.47 16.60
N ASP A 111 -6.35 12.21 17.56
CA ASP A 111 -7.78 12.37 17.88
C ASP A 111 -8.52 11.06 18.11
N SER A 112 -7.82 10.04 18.60
CA SER A 112 -8.40 8.73 18.85
C SER A 112 -9.40 8.75 20.00
N ARG A 113 -10.62 8.25 19.74
CA ARG A 113 -11.64 8.03 20.76
C ARG A 113 -12.38 6.73 20.52
N LEU A 114 -12.89 6.12 21.56
CA LEU A 114 -13.85 5.04 21.42
C LEU A 114 -15.23 5.60 21.05
N LEU A 115 -15.96 4.86 20.22
CA LEU A 115 -17.31 5.19 19.83
C LEU A 115 -18.30 4.75 20.91
N GLU A 116 -19.34 5.57 21.13
CA GLU A 116 -20.47 5.20 21.97
C GLU A 116 -21.33 4.13 21.28
N LYS A 117 -22.10 3.35 22.05
CA LYS A 117 -22.93 2.28 21.50
C LYS A 117 -23.96 2.78 20.49
N SER A 118 -24.46 3.99 20.64
CA SER A 118 -25.38 4.66 19.74
C SER A 118 -24.78 5.09 18.41
N GLU A 119 -23.44 5.17 18.32
CA GLU A 119 -22.71 5.55 17.10
C GLU A 119 -22.35 4.32 16.23
N MET A 120 -22.67 3.12 16.69
CA MET A 120 -22.26 1.87 16.06
C MET A 120 -23.45 0.99 15.66
N PRO A 121 -23.30 0.16 14.63
CA PRO A 121 -24.27 -0.90 14.35
C PRO A 121 -24.50 -1.81 15.57
N SER A 122 -25.72 -2.29 15.77
CA SER A 122 -26.11 -3.07 16.96
C SER A 122 -25.26 -4.32 17.22
N ARG A 123 -24.70 -4.93 16.16
CA ARG A 123 -23.83 -6.13 16.23
C ARG A 123 -22.40 -5.81 16.67
N ALA A 124 -21.99 -4.55 16.59
CA ALA A 124 -20.63 -4.15 16.95
C ALA A 124 -20.39 -4.28 18.46
N ILE A 125 -19.22 -4.78 18.85
CA ILE A 125 -18.79 -4.85 20.24
C ILE A 125 -18.13 -3.52 20.64
N PHE A 126 -17.22 -3.03 19.80
CA PHE A 126 -16.57 -1.72 19.99
C PHE A 126 -16.23 -1.09 18.64
N GLY A 127 -15.92 0.17 18.68
CA GLY A 127 -15.40 0.92 17.55
C GLY A 127 -14.58 2.09 18.04
N MET A 128 -13.76 2.61 17.15
CA MET A 128 -12.97 3.82 17.38
C MET A 128 -13.04 4.77 16.20
N GLU A 129 -12.95 6.05 16.49
CA GLU A 129 -12.73 7.10 15.50
C GLU A 129 -11.37 7.73 15.74
N TYR A 130 -10.64 8.02 14.66
CA TYR A 130 -9.33 8.68 14.72
C TYR A 130 -9.03 9.46 13.44
N THR A 131 -8.05 10.34 13.51
CA THR A 131 -7.56 11.07 12.35
C THR A 131 -6.47 10.25 11.63
N THR A 132 -6.62 10.09 10.32
CA THR A 132 -5.72 9.36 9.43
C THR A 132 -5.54 10.10 8.11
N VAL A 133 -4.95 9.42 7.12
CA VAL A 133 -4.84 9.91 5.73
C VAL A 133 -5.55 8.98 4.77
N CYS A 134 -6.27 9.55 3.81
CA CYS A 134 -6.78 8.87 2.64
C CYS A 134 -5.98 9.30 1.41
N ILE A 135 -5.76 8.36 0.50
CA ILE A 135 -4.89 8.55 -0.66
C ILE A 135 -5.66 8.15 -1.92
N SER A 136 -5.54 8.96 -2.95
CA SER A 136 -5.92 8.62 -4.32
C SER A 136 -4.70 8.05 -5.04
N PRO A 137 -4.52 6.70 -5.10
CA PRO A 137 -3.29 6.10 -5.59
C PRO A 137 -2.84 6.55 -6.97
N PRO A 138 -3.70 6.65 -8.01
CA PRO A 138 -3.25 7.10 -9.32
C PRO A 138 -2.71 8.53 -9.30
N VAL A 139 -3.36 9.44 -8.56
CA VAL A 139 -2.91 10.83 -8.41
C VAL A 139 -1.58 10.87 -7.67
N PHE A 140 -1.51 10.20 -6.51
CA PHE A 140 -0.31 10.16 -5.67
C PHE A 140 0.92 9.61 -6.41
N LEU A 141 0.78 8.50 -7.14
CA LEU A 141 1.89 7.88 -7.84
C LEU A 141 2.40 8.78 -8.99
N THR A 142 1.49 9.41 -9.75
CA THR A 142 1.85 10.34 -10.82
C THR A 142 2.54 11.59 -10.25
N TRP A 143 2.00 12.14 -9.17
CA TRP A 143 2.61 13.27 -8.45
C TRP A 143 4.01 12.93 -7.92
N MET A 144 4.16 11.77 -7.28
CA MET A 144 5.45 11.28 -6.80
C MET A 144 6.46 11.16 -7.95
N ARG A 145 6.06 10.59 -9.10
CA ARG A 145 6.92 10.49 -10.28
C ARG A 145 7.44 11.85 -10.71
N ALA A 146 6.57 12.83 -10.93
CA ALA A 146 6.97 14.17 -11.36
C ALA A 146 7.99 14.81 -10.38
N ARG A 147 7.80 14.61 -9.07
CA ARG A 147 8.72 15.13 -8.05
C ARG A 147 10.06 14.40 -8.04
N LEU A 148 10.07 13.12 -8.29
CA LEU A 148 11.29 12.32 -8.38
C LEU A 148 12.08 12.68 -9.64
N GLU A 149 11.41 12.83 -10.79
CA GLU A 149 12.04 13.31 -12.03
C GLU A 149 12.66 14.70 -11.85
N ALA A 150 11.96 15.61 -11.15
CA ALA A 150 12.50 16.94 -10.82
C ALA A 150 13.73 16.90 -9.89
N LYS A 151 13.92 15.81 -9.13
CA LYS A 151 15.12 15.53 -8.32
C LYS A 151 16.21 14.76 -9.08
N GLY A 152 16.04 14.51 -10.37
CA GLY A 152 17.00 13.79 -11.19
C GLY A 152 16.85 12.27 -11.21
N VAL A 153 15.82 11.70 -10.60
CA VAL A 153 15.54 10.25 -10.68
C VAL A 153 15.16 9.90 -12.11
N ARG A 154 15.83 8.90 -12.67
CA ARG A 154 15.54 8.40 -14.01
C ARG A 154 14.51 7.28 -13.95
N PHE A 155 13.54 7.29 -14.85
CA PHE A 155 12.58 6.22 -15.04
C PHE A 155 12.86 5.49 -16.35
N VAL A 156 13.05 4.19 -16.27
CA VAL A 156 13.33 3.35 -17.44
C VAL A 156 12.25 2.27 -17.56
N ARG A 157 11.62 2.20 -18.74
CA ARG A 157 10.65 1.17 -19.04
C ARG A 157 11.37 -0.09 -19.50
N ALA A 158 11.31 -1.13 -18.68
CA ALA A 158 11.79 -2.46 -19.06
C ALA A 158 11.08 -3.53 -18.24
N ARG A 159 10.80 -4.66 -18.87
CA ARG A 159 10.35 -5.89 -18.21
C ARG A 159 11.58 -6.70 -17.81
N ILE A 160 11.77 -6.88 -16.52
CA ILE A 160 12.90 -7.60 -15.94
C ILE A 160 12.42 -8.97 -15.43
N THR A 161 13.08 -10.03 -15.86
CA THR A 161 12.84 -11.41 -15.43
C THR A 161 14.06 -12.03 -14.73
N SER A 162 15.20 -11.34 -14.80
CA SER A 162 16.43 -11.70 -14.11
C SER A 162 17.10 -10.43 -13.55
N LEU A 163 17.59 -10.50 -12.33
CA LEU A 163 18.39 -9.39 -11.74
C LEU A 163 19.66 -9.10 -12.55
N ARG A 164 20.15 -10.08 -13.34
CA ARG A 164 21.28 -9.89 -14.24
C ARG A 164 21.00 -8.90 -15.36
N ASP A 165 19.73 -8.75 -15.77
CA ASP A 165 19.32 -7.78 -16.80
C ASP A 165 19.57 -6.34 -16.32
N LEU A 166 19.63 -6.11 -15.00
CA LEU A 166 19.90 -4.81 -14.42
C LEU A 166 21.39 -4.40 -14.44
N LYS A 167 22.30 -5.35 -14.77
CA LYS A 167 23.74 -5.06 -14.86
C LYS A 167 24.09 -3.99 -15.92
N ILE A 168 23.23 -3.79 -16.91
CA ILE A 168 23.40 -2.74 -17.93
C ILE A 168 23.44 -1.33 -17.33
N PHE A 169 22.79 -1.12 -16.19
CA PHE A 169 22.79 0.18 -15.49
C PHE A 169 24.08 0.45 -14.72
N LYS A 170 24.95 -0.55 -14.58
CA LYS A 170 26.25 -0.45 -13.86
C LYS A 170 26.12 0.16 -12.46
N SER A 171 25.01 -0.13 -11.78
CA SER A 171 24.74 0.42 -10.45
C SER A 171 25.55 -0.28 -9.37
N ASN A 172 25.96 0.48 -8.36
CA ASN A 172 26.65 -0.04 -7.19
C ASN A 172 25.76 -0.95 -6.35
N LEU A 173 24.44 -0.70 -6.39
CA LEU A 173 23.43 -1.32 -5.55
C LEU A 173 22.12 -1.50 -6.29
N LEU A 174 21.43 -2.59 -6.00
CA LEU A 174 20.06 -2.83 -6.44
C LEU A 174 19.09 -2.79 -5.26
N VAL A 175 17.90 -2.25 -5.48
CA VAL A 175 16.75 -2.38 -4.57
C VAL A 175 15.65 -3.14 -5.30
N ASN A 176 15.27 -4.29 -4.78
CA ASN A 176 14.18 -5.09 -5.33
C ASN A 176 12.86 -4.74 -4.66
N ALA A 177 12.07 -3.91 -5.31
CA ALA A 177 10.72 -3.51 -4.94
C ALA A 177 9.67 -4.01 -5.98
N ALA A 178 9.93 -5.17 -6.59
CA ALA A 178 9.13 -5.73 -7.69
C ALA A 178 7.75 -6.28 -7.25
N GLY A 179 7.42 -6.24 -5.95
CA GLY A 179 6.15 -6.73 -5.42
C GLY A 179 5.93 -8.21 -5.77
N ALA A 180 4.76 -8.56 -6.30
CA ALA A 180 4.43 -9.94 -6.65
C ALA A 180 5.38 -10.57 -7.69
N ARG A 181 6.03 -9.77 -8.53
CA ARG A 181 6.92 -10.27 -9.60
C ARG A 181 8.22 -10.86 -9.09
N VAL A 182 8.55 -10.75 -7.81
CA VAL A 182 9.69 -11.44 -7.20
C VAL A 182 9.61 -12.95 -7.35
N ARG A 183 8.40 -13.51 -7.52
CA ARG A 183 8.16 -14.92 -7.79
C ARG A 183 8.72 -15.36 -9.15
N ASP A 184 8.78 -14.45 -10.12
CA ASP A 184 9.18 -14.68 -11.50
C ASP A 184 10.66 -14.31 -11.74
N LEU A 185 11.31 -13.61 -10.81
CA LEU A 185 12.72 -13.25 -10.92
C LEU A 185 13.61 -14.47 -10.73
N THR A 186 14.44 -14.76 -11.72
CA THR A 186 15.26 -15.99 -11.80
C THR A 186 16.10 -16.23 -10.55
N GLU A 187 16.68 -15.21 -9.97
CA GLU A 187 17.58 -15.31 -8.82
C GLU A 187 16.85 -15.23 -7.46
N VAL A 188 15.58 -14.85 -7.45
CA VAL A 188 14.80 -14.67 -6.21
C VAL A 188 13.81 -15.82 -6.03
N ARG A 189 12.89 -16.00 -6.97
CA ARG A 189 11.85 -17.05 -6.98
C ARG A 189 11.18 -17.26 -5.62
N ASP A 190 10.81 -16.16 -4.97
CA ASP A 190 10.26 -16.21 -3.62
C ASP A 190 8.88 -16.89 -3.61
N THR A 191 8.83 -18.09 -3.03
CA THR A 191 7.63 -18.91 -2.90
C THR A 191 6.90 -18.68 -1.57
N SER A 192 7.43 -17.83 -0.69
CA SER A 192 6.79 -17.49 0.58
C SER A 192 5.54 -16.62 0.40
N LEU A 193 5.46 -15.91 -0.71
CA LEU A 193 4.35 -15.01 -1.03
C LEU A 193 3.04 -15.77 -1.24
N VAL A 194 2.01 -15.35 -0.55
CA VAL A 194 0.65 -15.86 -0.65
C VAL A 194 -0.20 -14.89 -1.46
N PRO A 195 -0.87 -15.35 -2.54
CA PRO A 195 -1.80 -14.51 -3.27
C PRO A 195 -3.14 -14.39 -2.53
N TYR A 196 -3.82 -13.26 -2.70
CA TYR A 196 -5.24 -13.15 -2.43
C TYR A 196 -5.91 -12.30 -3.48
N ARG A 197 -7.09 -12.75 -3.88
CA ARG A 197 -8.01 -11.98 -4.71
C ARG A 197 -8.74 -10.97 -3.87
N LEU A 198 -8.91 -9.76 -4.38
CA LEU A 198 -9.77 -8.75 -3.81
C LEU A 198 -10.65 -8.16 -4.89
N GLN A 199 -11.98 -8.22 -4.69
CA GLN A 199 -12.91 -7.45 -5.50
C GLN A 199 -13.42 -6.24 -4.70
N SER A 200 -13.45 -5.10 -5.36
CA SER A 200 -13.92 -3.81 -4.84
C SER A 200 -14.54 -2.98 -5.96
N ILE A 201 -15.14 -1.85 -5.60
CA ILE A 201 -15.81 -0.94 -6.51
C ILE A 201 -15.26 0.46 -6.30
N LEU A 202 -15.10 1.22 -7.38
CA LEU A 202 -14.85 2.65 -7.32
C LEU A 202 -16.09 3.39 -7.80
N LEU A 203 -16.74 4.10 -6.89
CA LEU A 203 -17.92 4.93 -7.20
C LEU A 203 -17.45 6.34 -7.63
N ASP A 204 -18.13 6.90 -8.63
CA ASP A 204 -18.05 8.32 -8.99
C ASP A 204 -18.95 9.13 -8.05
N LYS A 205 -18.55 9.15 -6.79
CA LYS A 205 -19.24 9.80 -5.69
C LYS A 205 -18.24 10.29 -4.68
N ALA A 206 -18.28 11.58 -4.35
CA ALA A 206 -17.45 12.14 -3.29
C ALA A 206 -17.95 11.71 -1.89
N TRP A 207 -17.00 11.41 -1.04
CA TRP A 207 -17.17 11.24 0.39
C TRP A 207 -15.89 11.72 1.08
N ASP A 208 -15.98 12.14 2.32
CA ASP A 208 -14.85 12.81 2.99
C ASP A 208 -14.26 12.03 4.18
N GLN A 209 -14.75 10.81 4.41
CA GLN A 209 -14.35 9.96 5.52
C GLN A 209 -13.81 8.60 5.03
N CYS A 210 -13.27 7.86 5.99
CA CYS A 210 -12.92 6.46 5.86
C CYS A 210 -13.70 5.62 6.87
N TYR A 211 -14.08 4.42 6.47
CA TYR A 211 -14.86 3.50 7.30
C TYR A 211 -14.39 2.07 7.08
N ILE A 212 -14.22 1.32 8.16
CA ILE A 212 -13.92 -0.11 8.13
C ILE A 212 -14.83 -0.83 9.12
N TYR A 213 -15.44 -1.91 8.67
CA TYR A 213 -16.19 -2.82 9.52
C TYR A 213 -15.63 -4.23 9.43
N ARG A 214 -15.26 -4.80 10.58
CA ARG A 214 -14.71 -6.14 10.73
C ARG A 214 -15.70 -6.98 11.51
N GLY A 215 -16.50 -7.75 10.78
CA GLY A 215 -17.51 -8.63 11.35
C GLY A 215 -17.02 -10.08 11.53
N LEU A 216 -17.87 -10.88 12.15
CA LEU A 216 -17.68 -12.32 12.29
C LEU A 216 -17.88 -13.04 10.95
N ASN A 217 -17.40 -14.28 10.87
CA ASN A 217 -17.61 -15.18 9.72
C ASN A 217 -17.19 -14.57 8.37
N GLY A 218 -16.11 -13.77 8.36
CA GLY A 218 -15.60 -13.14 7.14
C GLY A 218 -16.43 -11.95 6.64
N PHE A 219 -17.37 -11.44 7.42
CA PHE A 219 -18.05 -10.21 7.10
C PHE A 219 -17.07 -9.05 7.21
N TYR A 220 -16.71 -8.48 6.06
CA TYR A 220 -15.79 -7.36 5.96
C TYR A 220 -16.35 -6.31 5.01
N PHE A 221 -16.23 -5.07 5.40
CA PHE A 221 -16.62 -3.93 4.57
C PHE A 221 -15.64 -2.77 4.82
N ASN A 222 -15.27 -2.07 3.78
CA ASN A 222 -14.56 -0.81 3.90
C ASN A 222 -15.05 0.21 2.86
N MET A 223 -14.91 1.48 3.20
CA MET A 223 -15.28 2.58 2.33
C MET A 223 -14.32 3.74 2.57
N PHE A 224 -13.70 4.26 1.50
CA PHE A 224 -12.69 5.33 1.58
C PHE A 224 -13.01 6.42 0.58
N GLY A 225 -13.34 7.60 1.06
CA GLY A 225 -13.57 8.78 0.24
C GLY A 225 -12.25 9.39 -0.22
N ARG A 226 -11.88 9.16 -1.48
CA ARG A 226 -10.61 9.61 -2.04
C ARG A 226 -10.58 11.11 -2.32
N PRO A 227 -9.39 11.76 -2.26
CA PRO A 227 -9.23 13.16 -2.61
C PRO A 227 -9.65 13.54 -4.04
N ASP A 228 -9.64 12.59 -4.98
CA ASP A 228 -10.03 12.80 -6.39
C ASP A 228 -11.55 12.84 -6.62
N GLY A 229 -12.35 12.86 -5.57
CA GLY A 229 -13.80 12.90 -5.65
C GLY A 229 -14.46 11.53 -5.88
N THR A 230 -13.66 10.45 -5.92
CA THR A 230 -14.20 9.08 -5.99
C THR A 230 -14.28 8.44 -4.61
N THR A 231 -15.06 7.39 -4.49
CA THR A 231 -15.15 6.60 -3.27
C THR A 231 -14.85 5.12 -3.57
N TYR A 232 -13.81 4.61 -2.92
CA TYR A 232 -13.49 3.19 -2.95
C TYR A 232 -14.39 2.44 -1.97
N VAL A 233 -15.04 1.39 -2.44
CA VAL A 233 -15.94 0.53 -1.65
C VAL A 233 -15.48 -0.92 -1.79
N GLY A 234 -15.13 -1.53 -0.68
CA GLY A 234 -14.63 -2.90 -0.66
C GLY A 234 -15.15 -3.71 0.53
N GLY A 235 -14.85 -4.97 0.62
CA GLY A 235 -14.43 -5.77 -0.49
C GLY A 235 -14.60 -7.25 -0.17
N ILE A 236 -14.58 -8.04 -1.22
CA ILE A 236 -14.57 -9.49 -1.10
C ILE A 236 -13.15 -9.99 -1.25
N LYS A 237 -12.59 -10.55 -0.17
CA LYS A 237 -11.22 -11.09 -0.12
C LYS A 237 -11.26 -12.62 -0.13
N LEU A 238 -10.50 -13.23 -1.04
CA LEU A 238 -10.30 -14.68 -1.11
C LEU A 238 -8.81 -14.98 -1.02
N LEU A 239 -8.41 -15.65 0.05
CA LEU A 239 -7.04 -16.11 0.23
C LEU A 239 -6.70 -17.25 -0.74
N ASN A 240 -5.42 -17.38 -1.10
CA ASN A 240 -4.90 -18.40 -2.02
C ASN A 240 -5.57 -18.39 -3.41
N SER A 241 -6.03 -17.22 -3.87
CA SER A 241 -6.66 -17.05 -5.17
C SER A 241 -5.92 -16.00 -6.01
N GLU A 242 -5.61 -16.33 -7.25
CA GLU A 242 -5.07 -15.42 -8.27
C GLU A 242 -6.12 -15.02 -9.31
N ASP A 243 -7.36 -15.38 -9.09
CA ASP A 243 -8.47 -15.03 -9.98
C ASP A 243 -8.73 -13.52 -9.97
N ARG A 244 -8.70 -12.90 -11.15
CA ARG A 244 -8.94 -11.46 -11.35
C ARG A 244 -10.31 -11.17 -11.95
N THR A 245 -11.14 -12.18 -12.07
CA THR A 245 -12.50 -12.04 -12.62
C THR A 245 -13.36 -11.16 -11.71
N VAL A 246 -14.05 -10.22 -12.32
CA VAL A 246 -15.07 -9.42 -11.64
C VAL A 246 -16.39 -10.18 -11.67
N TYR A 247 -16.94 -10.47 -10.49
CA TYR A 247 -18.20 -11.17 -10.33
C TYR A 247 -19.33 -10.20 -9.95
N ALA A 248 -20.45 -10.28 -10.67
CA ALA A 248 -21.64 -9.46 -10.37
C ALA A 248 -22.18 -9.72 -8.95
N ALA A 249 -22.18 -10.98 -8.51
CA ALA A 249 -22.61 -11.36 -7.16
C ALA A 249 -21.75 -10.74 -6.05
N ASP A 250 -20.43 -10.59 -6.26
CA ASP A 250 -19.55 -9.92 -5.32
C ASP A 250 -19.87 -8.42 -5.25
N ARG A 251 -20.15 -7.78 -6.40
CA ARG A 251 -20.57 -6.38 -6.48
C ARG A 251 -21.86 -6.13 -5.69
N GLU A 252 -22.85 -6.97 -5.89
CA GLU A 252 -24.13 -6.92 -5.15
C GLU A 252 -23.89 -7.10 -3.64
N THR A 253 -23.05 -8.06 -3.26
CA THR A 253 -22.70 -8.30 -1.86
C THR A 253 -22.00 -7.09 -1.23
N ILE A 254 -21.07 -6.45 -1.93
CA ILE A 254 -20.36 -5.26 -1.44
C ILE A 254 -21.34 -4.12 -1.17
N LEU A 255 -22.22 -3.81 -2.13
CA LEU A 255 -23.19 -2.73 -1.97
C LEU A 255 -24.27 -3.03 -0.94
N SER A 256 -24.72 -4.28 -0.86
CA SER A 256 -25.68 -4.73 0.18
C SER A 256 -25.07 -4.55 1.59
N ARG A 257 -23.81 -4.93 1.80
CA ARG A 257 -23.10 -4.68 3.08
C ARG A 257 -22.99 -3.19 3.37
N GLY A 258 -22.64 -2.40 2.36
CA GLY A 258 -22.53 -0.95 2.48
C GLY A 258 -23.85 -0.29 2.85
N HIS A 259 -24.95 -0.69 2.19
CA HIS A 259 -26.29 -0.21 2.51
C HIS A 259 -26.72 -0.57 3.94
N GLN A 260 -26.43 -1.80 4.38
CA GLN A 260 -26.72 -2.24 5.74
C GLN A 260 -25.98 -1.43 6.81
N LEU A 261 -24.72 -1.04 6.55
CA LEU A 261 -23.86 -0.36 7.53
C LEU A 261 -23.96 1.17 7.45
N LEU A 262 -24.13 1.71 6.27
CA LEU A 262 -24.10 3.16 6.00
C LEU A 262 -25.27 3.58 5.08
N PRO A 263 -26.54 3.34 5.48
CA PRO A 263 -27.70 3.61 4.60
C PRO A 263 -27.83 5.09 4.22
N ALA A 264 -27.36 6.01 5.04
CA ALA A 264 -27.35 7.44 4.74
C ALA A 264 -26.39 7.80 3.59
N VAL A 265 -25.33 7.02 3.41
CA VAL A 265 -24.30 7.23 2.37
C VAL A 265 -24.55 6.34 1.16
N LEU A 266 -24.93 5.09 1.39
CA LEU A 266 -25.27 4.11 0.37
C LEU A 266 -26.77 3.72 0.51
N PRO A 267 -27.70 4.54 -0.06
CA PRO A 267 -29.14 4.43 0.19
C PRO A 267 -29.79 3.22 -0.48
N SER A 268 -29.10 2.51 -1.36
CA SER A 268 -29.60 1.32 -2.05
C SER A 268 -28.60 0.16 -1.99
N PRO A 269 -29.07 -1.09 -1.93
CA PRO A 269 -28.22 -2.27 -2.11
C PRO A 269 -27.94 -2.61 -3.59
N HIS A 270 -28.62 -1.95 -4.54
CA HIS A 270 -28.59 -2.32 -5.95
C HIS A 270 -27.49 -1.57 -6.72
N PRO A 271 -26.63 -2.27 -7.47
CA PRO A 271 -25.57 -1.66 -8.27
C PRO A 271 -26.04 -0.64 -9.31
N SER A 272 -27.25 -0.86 -9.86
CA SER A 272 -27.87 0.03 -10.87
C SER A 272 -28.11 1.45 -10.38
N ASP A 273 -28.16 1.65 -9.07
CA ASP A 273 -28.48 2.94 -8.46
C ASP A 273 -27.22 3.81 -8.24
N TYR A 274 -26.05 3.31 -8.66
CA TYR A 274 -24.77 3.98 -8.49
C TYR A 274 -24.03 4.17 -9.83
N ASN A 275 -23.35 5.29 -9.96
CA ASN A 275 -22.36 5.49 -11.02
C ASN A 275 -21.05 4.78 -10.63
N ILE A 276 -20.90 3.54 -11.09
CA ILE A 276 -19.69 2.72 -10.86
C ILE A 276 -18.67 3.07 -11.93
N LYS A 277 -17.57 3.73 -11.51
CA LYS A 277 -16.48 4.11 -12.41
C LYS A 277 -15.62 2.91 -12.79
N TYR A 278 -15.33 2.04 -11.82
CA TYR A 278 -14.57 0.80 -12.01
C TYR A 278 -15.08 -0.29 -11.09
N ASP A 279 -15.21 -1.50 -11.64
CA ASP A 279 -15.15 -2.74 -10.87
C ASP A 279 -13.71 -3.21 -10.86
N ILE A 280 -13.20 -3.50 -9.68
CA ILE A 280 -11.77 -3.83 -9.49
C ILE A 280 -11.69 -5.29 -9.04
N GLY A 281 -11.27 -6.18 -9.94
CA GLY A 281 -10.83 -7.53 -9.59
C GLY A 281 -9.31 -7.57 -9.66
N ASN A 282 -8.62 -7.70 -8.53
CA ASN A 282 -7.17 -7.69 -8.52
C ASN A 282 -6.61 -8.76 -7.59
N THR A 283 -5.35 -9.10 -7.82
CA THR A 283 -4.58 -10.02 -6.99
C THR A 283 -3.47 -9.27 -6.30
N TYR A 284 -3.38 -9.45 -5.00
CA TYR A 284 -2.32 -8.93 -4.16
C TYR A 284 -1.51 -10.10 -3.59
N HIS A 285 -0.26 -9.84 -3.27
CA HIS A 285 0.64 -10.85 -2.72
C HIS A 285 1.32 -10.30 -1.47
N PHE A 286 1.40 -11.13 -0.45
CA PHE A 286 2.05 -10.79 0.81
C PHE A 286 2.84 -11.96 1.35
N CYS A 287 3.83 -11.68 2.17
CA CYS A 287 4.50 -12.69 2.96
C CYS A 287 3.86 -12.74 4.35
N PRO A 288 3.23 -13.88 4.73
CA PRO A 288 2.64 -14.03 6.06
C PRO A 288 3.69 -13.96 7.18
N MET A 289 3.26 -13.53 8.38
CA MET A 289 4.16 -13.41 9.53
C MET A 289 4.80 -14.73 9.95
N ASP A 290 4.09 -15.86 9.81
CA ASP A 290 4.62 -17.21 10.05
C ASP A 290 5.67 -17.65 9.03
N ARG A 291 5.81 -16.91 7.92
CA ARG A 291 6.85 -17.08 6.90
C ARG A 291 7.84 -15.91 6.87
N GLY A 292 7.94 -15.13 7.95
CA GLY A 292 8.89 -14.03 8.11
C GLY A 292 8.34 -12.63 7.85
N GLY A 293 7.11 -12.48 7.38
CA GLY A 293 6.52 -11.16 7.07
C GLY A 293 7.14 -10.48 5.84
N ALA A 294 6.99 -9.18 5.75
CA ALA A 294 7.56 -8.40 4.64
C ALA A 294 9.09 -8.53 4.60
N ARG A 295 9.63 -8.84 3.42
CA ARG A 295 11.08 -8.98 3.23
C ARG A 295 11.73 -7.61 3.05
N ILE A 296 12.48 -7.17 4.07
CA ILE A 296 13.26 -5.92 4.04
C ILE A 296 14.65 -6.24 4.60
N ASP A 297 15.52 -6.78 3.76
CA ASP A 297 16.84 -7.29 4.14
C ASP A 297 17.89 -7.10 3.04
N LYS A 298 19.15 -7.39 3.39
CA LYS A 298 20.31 -7.35 2.49
C LYS A 298 20.66 -8.75 1.99
N GLU A 299 21.00 -8.85 0.72
CA GLU A 299 21.54 -10.07 0.11
C GLU A 299 22.63 -9.72 -0.91
N ILE A 300 23.57 -10.64 -1.15
CA ILE A 300 24.52 -10.54 -2.26
C ILE A 300 24.19 -11.67 -3.25
N VAL A 301 23.80 -11.29 -4.45
CA VAL A 301 23.43 -12.23 -5.53
C VAL A 301 24.40 -12.04 -6.70
N ASP A 302 25.13 -13.09 -7.06
CA ASP A 302 26.14 -13.05 -8.14
C ASP A 302 27.12 -11.86 -8.03
N GLY A 303 27.55 -11.53 -6.79
CA GLY A 303 28.42 -10.41 -6.47
C GLY A 303 27.76 -9.03 -6.48
N GLN A 304 26.46 -8.94 -6.81
CA GLN A 304 25.68 -7.72 -6.78
C GLN A 304 25.08 -7.50 -5.39
N LYS A 305 25.31 -6.33 -4.80
CA LYS A 305 24.67 -5.89 -3.56
C LYS A 305 23.20 -5.61 -3.81
N LEU A 306 22.33 -6.21 -3.02
CA LEU A 306 20.87 -6.18 -3.18
C LEU A 306 20.21 -5.87 -1.84
N VAL A 307 19.20 -5.02 -1.87
CA VAL A 307 18.25 -4.80 -0.76
C VAL A 307 16.86 -5.19 -1.24
N HIS A 308 16.20 -6.10 -0.54
CA HIS A 308 14.81 -6.46 -0.82
C HIS A 308 13.84 -5.52 -0.08
N ALA A 309 12.69 -5.24 -0.70
CA ALA A 309 11.61 -4.43 -0.12
C ALA A 309 10.27 -4.83 -0.73
N TYR A 310 9.66 -5.92 -0.26
CA TYR A 310 8.38 -6.43 -0.79
C TYR A 310 7.62 -7.28 0.22
N GLY A 311 6.38 -7.62 -0.10
CA GLY A 311 5.56 -8.56 0.68
C GLY A 311 4.73 -7.93 1.80
N GLN A 312 4.50 -6.60 1.77
CA GLN A 312 3.81 -5.82 2.81
C GLN A 312 2.28 -5.98 2.82
N GLU A 313 1.73 -7.12 2.53
CA GLU A 313 0.28 -7.40 2.53
C GLU A 313 -0.55 -6.28 1.85
N ALA A 314 -1.78 -6.05 2.34
CA ALA A 314 -2.62 -4.91 1.96
C ALA A 314 -2.06 -3.56 2.45
N GLY A 315 -0.95 -3.60 3.20
CA GLY A 315 -0.33 -2.45 3.83
C GLY A 315 0.67 -1.68 2.97
N GLY A 316 0.78 -1.90 1.66
CA GLY A 316 1.79 -1.25 0.83
C GLY A 316 1.90 0.27 1.03
N TYR A 317 0.77 0.98 1.21
CA TYR A 317 0.76 2.40 1.55
C TYR A 317 1.03 2.66 3.03
N CYS A 318 0.54 1.80 3.92
CA CYS A 318 0.75 1.95 5.37
C CYS A 318 2.22 1.76 5.77
N PHE A 319 2.94 0.91 5.05
CA PHE A 319 4.36 0.64 5.29
C PHE A 319 5.30 1.53 4.46
N SER A 320 4.82 2.26 3.48
CA SER A 320 5.57 2.87 2.37
C SER A 320 6.84 3.63 2.78
N PHE A 321 6.68 4.74 3.48
CA PHE A 321 7.81 5.61 3.84
C PHE A 321 8.67 5.05 4.98
N GLY A 322 8.09 4.32 5.92
CA GLY A 322 8.86 3.65 6.96
C GLY A 322 9.74 2.53 6.38
N THR A 323 9.23 1.76 5.42
CA THR A 323 10.05 0.82 4.65
C THR A 323 11.20 1.53 3.97
N SER A 324 10.97 2.70 3.37
CA SER A 324 12.02 3.44 2.68
C SER A 324 13.13 3.92 3.62
N GLN A 325 12.81 4.29 4.86
CA GLN A 325 13.81 4.63 5.87
C GLN A 325 14.70 3.42 6.22
N LYS A 326 14.09 2.23 6.43
CA LYS A 326 14.84 1.00 6.67
C LYS A 326 15.72 0.64 5.47
N VAL A 327 15.19 0.70 4.25
CA VAL A 327 15.96 0.47 3.01
C VAL A 327 17.13 1.46 2.92
N GLY A 328 16.91 2.75 3.21
CA GLY A 328 17.97 3.75 3.25
C GLY A 328 19.09 3.35 4.19
N THR A 329 18.76 2.91 5.41
CA THR A 329 19.76 2.42 6.38
C THR A 329 20.56 1.23 5.83
N LEU A 330 19.90 0.26 5.20
CA LEU A 330 20.55 -0.92 4.62
C LEU A 330 21.48 -0.57 3.44
N VAL A 331 21.07 0.40 2.62
CA VAL A 331 21.88 0.93 1.51
C VAL A 331 23.13 1.62 2.05
N GLU A 332 23.00 2.49 3.06
CA GLU A 332 24.14 3.17 3.66
C GLU A 332 25.13 2.19 4.27
N GLN A 333 24.68 1.12 4.94
CA GLN A 333 25.57 0.06 5.43
C GLN A 333 26.42 -0.54 4.29
N TYR A 334 25.81 -0.83 3.12
CA TYR A 334 26.55 -1.34 1.98
C TYR A 334 27.54 -0.33 1.39
N VAL A 335 27.24 0.95 1.43
CA VAL A 335 28.14 2.02 0.98
C VAL A 335 29.33 2.12 1.92
N HIS A 336 29.10 2.12 3.24
CA HIS A 336 30.16 2.21 4.25
C HIS A 336 31.08 0.98 4.25
N ASP A 337 30.51 -0.23 4.17
CA ASP A 337 31.29 -1.49 4.09
C ASP A 337 32.24 -1.51 2.87
N SER A 338 31.97 -0.70 1.84
CA SER A 338 32.78 -0.61 0.63
C SER A 338 33.93 0.40 0.78
N ILE A 339 33.86 1.31 1.76
CA ILE A 339 34.83 2.37 1.99
C ILE A 339 35.89 1.95 3.04
N SER A 340 35.51 1.03 3.95
CA SER A 340 36.46 0.49 4.94
C SER A 340 37.48 -0.38 4.24
N PRO A 341 38.80 -0.06 4.28
CA PRO A 341 39.81 -0.95 3.76
C PRO A 341 39.78 -2.26 4.55
N LYS A 342 39.81 -3.39 3.86
CA LYS A 342 40.09 -4.68 4.49
C LYS A 342 41.48 -4.56 5.12
N LEU A 343 41.54 -4.38 6.45
CA LEU A 343 42.75 -4.50 7.24
C LEU A 343 43.31 -5.93 7.17
#